data_d40790aed0d4344a9f3ab93771c1844f
#
_entry.id   d40790aed0d4344a9f3ab93771c1844f
#
_cell.length_a   1.000
_cell.length_b   1.000
_cell.length_c   1.000
_cell.angle_alpha   90.00
_cell.angle_beta   90.00
_cell.angle_gamma   90.00
#
_symmetry.space_group_name_H-M   'P 1'
#
loop_
_entity.id
_entity.type
_entity.pdbx_description
1 polymer ?
#
loop_
_entity_poly.entity_id
_entity_poly.type
_entity_poly.pdbx_seq_one_letter_code
_entity_poly.pdbx_strand_id
1 'polypeptide(L)'
;MSDIKKISIVTNYNIQEKLTAAITVADKLSQFVDKVYIPLQYKDRIMRAHMHRKFFVYISLEEVYESSDLVIGIGGDGVMLEAARRATPASIPILGINMGRVGYMTELEMTELDLLEKIFEGDYYLDERAMLRVEIRSNNGSSKFTAYALNEAVVANGSTARIIDLQLSDNGRLVSEYRADGLVIATPTGSTAYSLSAGGPIIDPKLSCFCVTPICPHSLIARPLIFPDSAVLEVKNICVREKVLHLTVDGRATFDLYFGDTAIITRSALQAKLLRIKNDDFYSKIRMKKFV
;
A
#
# COMPACT_ATOMS: atom_id res chain seq x y z
N MET A 1 -9.23 26.75 -11.31
CA MET A 1 -7.80 26.38 -11.45
C MET A 1 -7.44 25.51 -10.27
N SER A 2 -6.82 24.38 -10.49
CA SER A 2 -6.41 23.47 -9.41
C SER A 2 -5.33 24.14 -8.55
N ASP A 3 -5.39 23.95 -7.23
CA ASP A 3 -4.35 24.47 -6.30
C ASP A 3 -3.04 23.65 -6.33
N ILE A 4 -2.94 22.64 -7.22
CA ILE A 4 -1.78 21.77 -7.36
C ILE A 4 -0.66 22.50 -8.10
N LYS A 5 0.39 22.90 -7.38
CA LYS A 5 1.55 23.65 -7.90
C LYS A 5 2.88 22.92 -7.67
N LYS A 6 3.01 22.23 -6.53
CA LYS A 6 4.21 21.49 -6.14
C LYS A 6 4.02 20.01 -6.41
N ILE A 7 4.51 19.55 -7.57
CA ILE A 7 4.42 18.16 -7.99
C ILE A 7 5.78 17.48 -7.87
N SER A 8 5.82 16.37 -7.13
CA SER A 8 7.01 15.54 -7.00
C SER A 8 6.86 14.24 -7.77
N ILE A 9 7.94 13.78 -8.41
CA ILE A 9 7.99 12.49 -9.11
C ILE A 9 8.86 11.51 -8.33
N VAL A 10 8.32 10.32 -8.07
CA VAL A 10 9.01 9.23 -7.38
C VAL A 10 9.02 7.96 -8.21
N THR A 11 10.19 7.35 -8.31
CA THR A 11 10.42 6.06 -8.98
C THR A 11 11.79 5.52 -8.58
N ASN A 12 12.16 4.34 -9.07
CA ASN A 12 13.54 3.87 -8.96
C ASN A 12 14.38 4.39 -10.14
N TYR A 13 14.94 5.58 -10.00
CA TYR A 13 15.78 6.24 -11.01
C TYR A 13 17.09 5.48 -11.35
N ASN A 14 17.46 4.46 -10.60
CA ASN A 14 18.62 3.61 -10.92
C ASN A 14 18.33 2.69 -12.10
N ILE A 15 17.07 2.42 -12.40
CA ILE A 15 16.62 1.66 -13.55
C ILE A 15 16.46 2.61 -14.74
N GLN A 16 17.22 2.38 -15.83
CA GLN A 16 17.27 3.30 -16.97
C GLN A 16 15.90 3.59 -17.60
N GLU A 17 15.08 2.57 -17.78
CA GLU A 17 13.71 2.71 -18.34
C GLU A 17 12.84 3.60 -17.46
N LYS A 18 12.91 3.44 -16.14
CA LYS A 18 12.15 4.25 -15.19
C LYS A 18 12.66 5.69 -15.10
N LEU A 19 13.98 5.88 -15.22
CA LEU A 19 14.57 7.21 -15.34
C LEU A 19 14.03 7.90 -16.60
N THR A 20 14.06 7.26 -17.76
CA THR A 20 13.53 7.81 -19.01
C THR A 20 12.05 8.17 -18.87
N ALA A 21 11.24 7.28 -18.33
CA ALA A 21 9.82 7.53 -18.09
C ALA A 21 9.59 8.75 -17.16
N ALA A 22 10.36 8.86 -16.08
CA ALA A 22 10.26 10.00 -15.17
C ALA A 22 10.58 11.33 -15.87
N ILE A 23 11.58 11.36 -16.75
CA ILE A 23 11.91 12.54 -17.54
C ILE A 23 10.79 12.88 -18.52
N THR A 24 10.22 11.87 -19.22
CA THR A 24 9.09 12.08 -20.14
C THR A 24 7.87 12.67 -19.40
N VAL A 25 7.53 12.13 -18.23
CA VAL A 25 6.45 12.68 -17.39
C VAL A 25 6.77 14.10 -16.94
N ALA A 26 8.01 14.37 -16.52
CA ALA A 26 8.42 15.70 -16.09
C ALA A 26 8.39 16.72 -17.25
N ASP A 27 8.85 16.33 -18.45
CA ASP A 27 8.79 17.16 -19.65
C ASP A 27 7.32 17.50 -20.01
N LYS A 28 6.38 16.55 -19.83
CA LYS A 28 4.94 16.81 -20.01
C LYS A 28 4.41 17.78 -18.95
N LEU A 29 4.74 17.58 -17.68
CA LEU A 29 4.30 18.45 -16.58
C LEU A 29 4.85 19.88 -16.70
N SER A 30 6.02 20.08 -17.30
CA SER A 30 6.62 21.42 -17.50
C SER A 30 5.79 22.33 -18.41
N GLN A 31 4.78 21.80 -19.10
CA GLN A 31 3.80 22.58 -19.85
C GLN A 31 2.79 23.30 -18.93
N PHE A 32 2.65 22.85 -17.70
CA PHE A 32 1.63 23.29 -16.75
C PHE A 32 2.20 23.89 -15.47
N VAL A 33 3.44 23.49 -15.08
CA VAL A 33 4.10 23.96 -13.86
C VAL A 33 5.53 24.41 -14.14
N ASP A 34 5.98 25.45 -13.44
CA ASP A 34 7.33 26.01 -13.62
C ASP A 34 8.43 25.10 -13.03
N LYS A 35 8.06 24.23 -12.09
CA LYS A 35 9.00 23.40 -11.35
C LYS A 35 8.45 21.99 -11.14
N VAL A 36 9.33 21.00 -11.34
CA VAL A 36 9.06 19.58 -11.00
C VAL A 36 10.08 19.12 -9.97
N TYR A 37 9.59 18.53 -8.89
CA TYR A 37 10.41 18.17 -7.74
C TYR A 37 10.84 16.71 -7.81
N ILE A 38 12.14 16.50 -7.60
CA ILE A 38 12.80 15.18 -7.71
C ILE A 38 13.55 14.90 -6.40
N PRO A 39 13.53 13.68 -5.87
CA PRO A 39 14.30 13.35 -4.68
C PRO A 39 15.81 13.56 -4.89
N LEU A 40 16.44 14.35 -4.01
CA LEU A 40 17.83 14.79 -4.09
C LEU A 40 18.83 13.64 -4.28
N GLN A 41 18.57 12.50 -3.67
CA GLN A 41 19.41 11.30 -3.76
C GLN A 41 19.65 10.81 -5.20
N TYR A 42 18.81 11.22 -6.16
CA TYR A 42 18.94 10.83 -7.57
C TYR A 42 19.56 11.91 -8.46
N LYS A 43 19.91 13.08 -7.91
CA LYS A 43 20.52 14.18 -8.68
C LYS A 43 21.73 13.75 -9.48
N ASP A 44 22.69 13.10 -8.82
CA ASP A 44 23.93 12.65 -9.50
C ASP A 44 23.67 11.60 -10.58
N ARG A 45 22.69 10.74 -10.40
CA ARG A 45 22.27 9.76 -11.39
C ARG A 45 21.70 10.43 -12.65
N ILE A 46 20.84 11.45 -12.46
CA ILE A 46 20.20 12.21 -13.53
C ILE A 46 21.25 13.07 -14.27
N MET A 47 22.17 13.70 -13.53
CA MET A 47 23.25 14.49 -14.11
C MET A 47 24.19 13.65 -14.96
N ARG A 48 24.62 12.48 -14.47
CA ARG A 48 25.47 11.54 -15.21
C ARG A 48 24.81 10.97 -16.46
N ALA A 49 23.48 10.84 -16.44
CA ALA A 49 22.72 10.40 -17.61
C ALA A 49 22.47 11.53 -18.63
N HIS A 50 22.94 12.76 -18.38
CA HIS A 50 22.66 13.97 -19.19
C HIS A 50 21.15 14.25 -19.37
N MET A 51 20.32 13.88 -18.39
CA MET A 51 18.86 14.02 -18.42
C MET A 51 18.32 15.11 -17.51
N HIS A 52 19.19 15.96 -16.95
CA HIS A 52 18.79 17.11 -16.15
C HIS A 52 17.97 18.13 -16.96
N ARG A 53 16.98 18.75 -16.32
CA ARG A 53 16.17 19.83 -16.87
C ARG A 53 16.27 21.07 -15.99
N LYS A 54 16.20 22.27 -16.58
CA LYS A 54 16.30 23.55 -15.85
C LYS A 54 15.18 23.75 -14.84
N PHE A 55 14.01 23.11 -15.07
CA PHE A 55 12.86 23.16 -14.18
C PHE A 55 12.89 22.11 -13.06
N PHE A 56 13.93 21.28 -12.94
CA PHE A 56 14.06 20.34 -11.84
C PHE A 56 14.53 21.03 -10.58
N VAL A 57 13.80 20.76 -9.48
CA VAL A 57 14.19 21.15 -8.13
C VAL A 57 14.43 19.86 -7.34
N TYR A 58 15.64 19.75 -6.78
CA TYR A 58 16.00 18.58 -5.98
C TYR A 58 15.77 18.87 -4.51
N ILE A 59 14.91 18.06 -3.87
CA ILE A 59 14.53 18.19 -2.46
C ILE A 59 14.75 16.86 -1.73
N SER A 60 14.80 16.90 -0.40
CA SER A 60 14.94 15.68 0.39
C SER A 60 13.73 14.76 0.18
N LEU A 61 13.90 13.47 0.48
CA LEU A 61 12.79 12.51 0.34
C LEU A 61 11.67 12.81 1.35
N GLU A 62 12.00 13.36 2.51
CA GLU A 62 11.07 13.84 3.52
C GLU A 62 10.22 14.98 2.95
N GLU A 63 10.86 16.01 2.37
CA GLU A 63 10.15 17.15 1.77
C GLU A 63 9.23 16.74 0.62
N VAL A 64 9.56 15.69 -0.15
CA VAL A 64 8.67 15.12 -1.18
C VAL A 64 7.32 14.75 -0.58
N TYR A 65 7.32 14.14 0.61
CA TYR A 65 6.13 13.60 1.26
C TYR A 65 5.55 14.47 2.37
N GLU A 66 6.13 15.63 2.63
CA GLU A 66 5.62 16.57 3.64
C GLU A 66 5.06 17.85 3.03
N SER A 67 5.51 18.21 1.84
CA SER A 67 5.22 19.54 1.29
C SER A 67 4.78 19.55 -0.17
N SER A 68 4.62 18.38 -0.85
CA SER A 68 4.05 18.35 -2.20
C SER A 68 2.53 18.48 -2.17
N ASP A 69 1.96 19.10 -3.20
CA ASP A 69 0.51 19.08 -3.41
C ASP A 69 0.07 17.78 -4.07
N LEU A 70 0.98 17.14 -4.83
CA LEU A 70 0.77 15.86 -5.51
C LEU A 70 2.09 15.11 -5.63
N VAL A 71 2.07 13.80 -5.36
CA VAL A 71 3.19 12.89 -5.66
C VAL A 71 2.80 11.96 -6.81
N ILE A 72 3.57 11.98 -7.89
CA ILE A 72 3.40 11.06 -9.02
C ILE A 72 4.38 9.89 -8.85
N GLY A 73 3.81 8.68 -8.66
CA GLY A 73 4.55 7.42 -8.59
C GLY A 73 4.63 6.74 -9.96
N ILE A 74 5.84 6.50 -10.48
CA ILE A 74 6.03 5.81 -11.77
C ILE A 74 6.51 4.39 -11.53
N GLY A 75 5.66 3.41 -11.85
CA GLY A 75 5.91 1.97 -11.64
C GLY A 75 4.61 1.21 -11.44
N GLY A 76 4.67 0.05 -10.78
CA GLY A 76 3.50 -0.76 -10.43
C GLY A 76 3.02 -0.51 -8.99
N ASP A 77 2.12 -1.40 -8.51
CA ASP A 77 1.49 -1.30 -7.19
C ASP A 77 2.50 -1.18 -6.03
N GLY A 78 3.68 -1.81 -6.13
CA GLY A 78 4.72 -1.67 -5.10
C GLY A 78 5.29 -0.25 -4.94
N VAL A 79 5.35 0.56 -6.02
CA VAL A 79 5.73 1.98 -5.95
C VAL A 79 4.59 2.77 -5.31
N MET A 80 3.35 2.42 -5.64
CA MET A 80 2.16 3.06 -5.07
C MET A 80 2.01 2.78 -3.58
N LEU A 81 2.29 1.55 -3.11
CA LEU A 81 2.32 1.21 -1.69
C LEU A 81 3.34 2.06 -0.91
N GLU A 82 4.56 2.20 -1.44
CA GLU A 82 5.58 3.02 -0.78
C GLU A 82 5.20 4.51 -0.78
N ALA A 83 4.68 5.00 -1.90
CA ALA A 83 4.20 6.37 -2.00
C ALA A 83 3.05 6.64 -1.01
N ALA A 84 2.06 5.74 -0.94
CA ALA A 84 0.95 5.84 -0.01
C ALA A 84 1.41 5.87 1.46
N ARG A 85 2.27 4.92 1.84
CA ARG A 85 2.80 4.85 3.21
C ARG A 85 3.46 6.16 3.66
N ARG A 86 4.17 6.84 2.76
CA ARG A 86 4.88 8.10 3.05
C ARG A 86 4.00 9.32 2.94
N ALA A 87 3.10 9.37 1.95
CA ALA A 87 2.25 10.52 1.66
C ALA A 87 1.06 10.64 2.62
N THR A 88 0.55 9.52 3.11
CA THR A 88 -0.66 9.48 3.94
C THR A 88 -0.57 10.31 5.24
N PRO A 89 0.54 10.31 6.01
CA PRO A 89 0.62 11.13 7.22
C PRO A 89 0.40 12.62 6.98
N ALA A 90 0.83 13.13 5.82
CA ALA A 90 0.61 14.53 5.39
C ALA A 90 -0.65 14.70 4.52
N SER A 91 -1.45 13.64 4.34
CA SER A 91 -2.65 13.65 3.49
C SER A 91 -2.40 14.06 2.03
N ILE A 92 -1.19 13.86 1.51
CA ILE A 92 -0.82 14.21 0.13
C ILE A 92 -1.41 13.19 -0.83
N PRO A 93 -2.14 13.63 -1.88
CA PRO A 93 -2.64 12.74 -2.91
C PRO A 93 -1.49 12.15 -3.75
N ILE A 94 -1.71 10.94 -4.24
CA ILE A 94 -0.77 10.23 -5.10
C ILE A 94 -1.43 9.84 -6.41
N LEU A 95 -0.72 10.03 -7.52
CA LEU A 95 -1.12 9.56 -8.86
C LEU A 95 -0.13 8.48 -9.32
N GLY A 96 -0.65 7.33 -9.73
CA GLY A 96 0.18 6.25 -10.26
C GLY A 96 0.23 6.25 -11.78
N ILE A 97 1.44 6.23 -12.35
CA ILE A 97 1.66 5.98 -13.77
C ILE A 97 2.29 4.59 -13.91
N ASN A 98 1.59 3.70 -14.59
CA ASN A 98 2.00 2.31 -14.72
C ASN A 98 3.21 2.15 -15.64
N MET A 99 4.14 1.31 -15.20
CA MET A 99 5.22 0.78 -16.04
C MET A 99 5.33 -0.72 -15.83
N GLY A 100 4.80 -1.48 -16.77
CA GLY A 100 4.84 -2.94 -16.73
C GLY A 100 3.45 -3.57 -16.70
N ARG A 101 3.24 -4.51 -15.78
CA ARG A 101 1.92 -5.18 -15.66
C ARG A 101 0.89 -4.22 -15.06
N VAL A 102 -0.34 -4.27 -15.59
CA VAL A 102 -1.46 -3.45 -15.10
C VAL A 102 -1.62 -3.60 -13.58
N GLY A 103 -1.53 -2.47 -12.87
CA GLY A 103 -1.73 -2.40 -11.42
C GLY A 103 -3.19 -2.12 -11.05
N TYR A 104 -3.55 -2.33 -9.78
CA TYR A 104 -4.86 -1.94 -9.25
C TYR A 104 -4.86 -0.50 -8.75
N MET A 105 -3.69 0.01 -8.32
CA MET A 105 -3.56 1.34 -7.73
C MET A 105 -3.13 2.40 -8.74
N THR A 106 -2.48 2.01 -9.84
CA THR A 106 -2.07 2.94 -10.90
C THR A 106 -3.29 3.47 -11.65
N GLU A 107 -3.15 4.68 -12.21
CA GLU A 107 -4.21 5.40 -12.90
C GLU A 107 -3.96 5.49 -14.40
N LEU A 108 -2.76 5.92 -14.79
CA LEU A 108 -2.40 6.15 -16.19
C LEU A 108 -1.37 5.13 -16.67
N GLU A 109 -1.39 4.89 -17.97
CA GLU A 109 -0.29 4.26 -18.70
C GLU A 109 0.63 5.33 -19.30
N MET A 110 1.87 4.96 -19.66
CA MET A 110 2.81 5.89 -20.31
C MET A 110 2.32 6.45 -21.66
N THR A 111 1.33 5.82 -22.28
CA THR A 111 0.68 6.27 -23.52
C THR A 111 -0.44 7.27 -23.28
N GLU A 112 -0.80 7.54 -22.03
CA GLU A 112 -1.96 8.36 -21.64
C GLU A 112 -1.55 9.66 -20.95
N LEU A 113 -0.30 10.12 -21.11
CA LEU A 113 0.22 11.31 -20.42
C LEU A 113 -0.51 12.61 -20.77
N ASP A 114 -1.20 12.67 -21.89
CA ASP A 114 -2.02 13.83 -22.25
C ASP A 114 -3.15 14.07 -21.24
N LEU A 115 -3.63 13.02 -20.59
CA LEU A 115 -4.64 13.14 -19.54
C LEU A 115 -4.17 13.90 -18.28
N LEU A 116 -2.85 14.12 -18.11
CA LEU A 116 -2.32 14.94 -17.01
C LEU A 116 -2.86 16.38 -17.03
N GLU A 117 -3.27 16.90 -18.20
CA GLU A 117 -3.90 18.21 -18.34
C GLU A 117 -5.14 18.36 -17.46
N LYS A 118 -5.93 17.31 -17.32
CA LYS A 118 -7.15 17.27 -16.49
C LYS A 118 -6.91 17.65 -15.02
N ILE A 119 -5.69 17.36 -14.49
CA ILE A 119 -5.32 17.76 -13.13
C ILE A 119 -5.39 19.28 -12.97
N PHE A 120 -4.92 20.01 -13.98
CA PHE A 120 -4.85 21.48 -13.98
C PHE A 120 -6.19 22.12 -14.31
N GLU A 121 -7.06 21.40 -15.02
CA GLU A 121 -8.45 21.76 -15.26
C GLU A 121 -9.35 21.54 -14.04
N GLY A 122 -8.89 20.74 -13.05
CA GLY A 122 -9.67 20.32 -11.88
C GLY A 122 -10.61 19.15 -12.18
N ASP A 123 -10.45 18.47 -13.33
CA ASP A 123 -11.24 17.30 -13.74
C ASP A 123 -10.61 16.01 -13.17
N TYR A 124 -10.66 15.87 -11.86
CA TYR A 124 -10.19 14.68 -11.12
C TYR A 124 -11.00 14.50 -9.83
N TYR A 125 -10.91 13.33 -9.24
CA TYR A 125 -11.43 13.07 -7.89
C TYR A 125 -10.40 12.32 -7.03
N LEU A 126 -10.59 12.38 -5.71
CA LEU A 126 -9.78 11.65 -4.76
C LEU A 126 -10.50 10.36 -4.35
N ASP A 127 -9.86 9.23 -4.61
CA ASP A 127 -10.28 7.91 -4.20
C ASP A 127 -9.60 7.60 -2.86
N GLU A 128 -10.35 7.79 -1.77
CA GLU A 128 -9.85 7.62 -0.40
C GLU A 128 -9.87 6.15 0.00
N ARG A 129 -8.70 5.58 0.26
CA ARG A 129 -8.52 4.17 0.62
C ARG A 129 -8.33 3.99 2.10
N ALA A 130 -9.15 3.12 2.68
CA ALA A 130 -9.01 2.72 4.07
C ALA A 130 -7.65 2.06 4.32
N MET A 131 -7.07 2.30 5.49
CA MET A 131 -5.84 1.67 5.93
C MET A 131 -6.04 0.94 7.25
N LEU A 132 -5.23 -0.07 7.49
CA LEU A 132 -5.12 -0.71 8.80
C LEU A 132 -4.19 0.12 9.70
N ARG A 133 -4.54 0.22 10.97
CA ARG A 133 -3.62 0.55 12.06
C ARG A 133 -3.29 -0.75 12.78
N VAL A 134 -2.02 -1.05 12.89
CA VAL A 134 -1.48 -2.30 13.43
C VAL A 134 -0.62 -1.99 14.63
N GLU A 135 -0.92 -2.59 15.77
CA GLU A 135 -0.14 -2.48 17.00
C GLU A 135 0.30 -3.86 17.48
N ILE A 136 1.45 -3.95 18.13
CA ILE A 136 1.80 -5.11 18.94
C ILE A 136 1.67 -4.74 20.41
N ARG A 137 0.85 -5.53 21.12
CA ARG A 137 0.76 -5.50 22.58
C ARG A 137 1.48 -6.72 23.11
N SER A 138 2.46 -6.49 23.97
CA SER A 138 3.16 -7.56 24.65
C SER A 138 2.28 -8.22 25.70
N ASN A 139 2.63 -9.44 26.11
CA ASN A 139 1.89 -10.22 27.09
C ASN A 139 1.76 -9.49 28.45
N ASN A 140 2.66 -8.55 28.77
CA ASN A 140 2.58 -7.70 29.96
C ASN A 140 1.70 -6.44 29.76
N GLY A 141 1.04 -6.30 28.60
CA GLY A 141 0.15 -5.18 28.28
C GLY A 141 0.82 -3.94 27.69
N SER A 142 2.17 -3.89 27.60
CA SER A 142 2.87 -2.75 27.01
C SER A 142 2.72 -2.74 25.49
N SER A 143 2.47 -1.56 24.88
CA SER A 143 2.53 -1.38 23.44
C SER A 143 3.97 -1.31 22.98
N LYS A 144 4.35 -2.09 21.96
CA LYS A 144 5.71 -2.14 21.43
C LYS A 144 5.90 -1.19 20.26
N PHE A 145 4.90 -1.05 19.39
CA PHE A 145 4.99 -0.21 18.21
C PHE A 145 3.63 -0.03 17.52
N THR A 146 3.55 0.94 16.58
CA THR A 146 2.40 1.14 15.68
C THR A 146 2.87 1.25 14.23
N ALA A 147 2.16 0.59 13.31
CA ALA A 147 2.37 0.71 11.88
C ALA A 147 1.03 0.86 11.14
N TYR A 148 1.11 1.22 9.86
CA TYR A 148 -0.06 1.39 9.00
C TYR A 148 0.12 0.58 7.72
N ALA A 149 -0.94 -0.09 7.27
CA ALA A 149 -0.98 -0.85 6.03
C ALA A 149 -2.09 -0.36 5.11
N LEU A 150 -1.78 -0.21 3.83
CA LEU A 150 -2.78 0.01 2.78
C LEU A 150 -3.36 -1.32 2.30
N ASN A 151 -2.52 -2.36 2.20
CA ASN A 151 -2.97 -3.69 1.79
C ASN A 151 -3.28 -4.59 2.98
N GLU A 152 -2.26 -5.06 3.71
CA GLU A 152 -2.45 -6.10 4.70
C GLU A 152 -1.41 -6.12 5.83
N ALA A 153 -1.81 -6.72 6.94
CA ALA A 153 -0.94 -7.21 7.99
C ALA A 153 -0.94 -8.75 7.97
N VAL A 154 0.24 -9.35 8.03
CA VAL A 154 0.41 -10.82 7.97
C VAL A 154 1.13 -11.30 9.20
N VAL A 155 0.53 -12.23 9.94
CA VAL A 155 1.20 -12.99 10.99
C VAL A 155 1.55 -14.35 10.44
N ALA A 156 2.84 -14.68 10.39
CA ALA A 156 3.32 -15.95 9.84
C ALA A 156 4.59 -16.43 10.55
N ASN A 157 4.98 -17.67 10.29
CA ASN A 157 6.30 -18.16 10.66
C ASN A 157 7.38 -17.54 9.73
N GLY A 158 8.58 -17.29 10.26
CA GLY A 158 9.62 -16.60 9.51
C GLY A 158 10.37 -17.49 8.54
N SER A 159 11.28 -18.32 9.04
CA SER A 159 12.28 -18.99 8.19
C SER A 159 12.01 -20.46 7.91
N THR A 160 11.14 -21.12 8.64
CA THR A 160 10.83 -22.54 8.50
C THR A 160 9.36 -22.76 8.18
N ALA A 161 9.08 -23.59 7.17
CA ALA A 161 7.71 -23.99 6.81
C ALA A 161 7.12 -24.90 7.90
N ARG A 162 6.73 -24.31 9.03
CA ARG A 162 6.08 -25.02 10.14
C ARG A 162 4.74 -24.39 10.44
N ILE A 163 3.76 -25.26 10.65
CA ILE A 163 2.42 -24.85 11.08
C ILE A 163 2.52 -24.18 12.46
N ILE A 164 1.87 -23.04 12.58
CA ILE A 164 1.77 -22.25 13.80
C ILE A 164 0.34 -22.25 14.35
N ASP A 165 0.23 -21.94 15.63
CA ASP A 165 -1.05 -21.85 16.32
C ASP A 165 -1.33 -20.37 16.65
N LEU A 166 -2.44 -19.85 16.13
CA LEU A 166 -2.89 -18.47 16.27
C LEU A 166 -4.30 -18.42 16.81
N GLN A 167 -4.59 -17.46 17.68
CA GLN A 167 -5.93 -17.19 18.17
C GLN A 167 -6.41 -15.84 17.58
N LEU A 168 -7.56 -15.84 16.93
CA LEU A 168 -8.23 -14.64 16.43
C LEU A 168 -9.40 -14.28 17.37
N SER A 169 -9.44 -13.04 17.80
CA SER A 169 -10.57 -12.47 18.54
C SER A 169 -11.05 -11.19 17.86
N ASP A 170 -12.32 -10.82 18.07
CA ASP A 170 -12.92 -9.56 17.71
C ASP A 170 -13.52 -8.90 18.95
N ASN A 171 -13.07 -7.68 19.28
CA ASN A 171 -13.48 -6.95 20.48
C ASN A 171 -13.35 -7.82 21.75
N GLY A 172 -12.27 -8.58 21.89
CA GLY A 172 -12.00 -9.47 23.00
C GLY A 172 -12.80 -10.79 22.99
N ARG A 173 -13.68 -11.02 22.01
CA ARG A 173 -14.45 -12.26 21.87
C ARG A 173 -13.70 -13.20 20.94
N LEU A 174 -13.48 -14.43 21.39
CA LEU A 174 -12.85 -15.46 20.57
C LEU A 174 -13.70 -15.72 19.31
N VAL A 175 -13.06 -15.61 18.15
CA VAL A 175 -13.62 -15.97 16.83
C VAL A 175 -13.22 -17.38 16.46
N SER A 176 -11.90 -17.66 16.45
CA SER A 176 -11.36 -18.97 16.07
C SER A 176 -9.92 -19.14 16.50
N GLU A 177 -9.49 -20.39 16.59
CA GLU A 177 -8.09 -20.77 16.68
C GLU A 177 -7.67 -21.42 15.35
N TYR A 178 -6.54 -21.00 14.83
CA TYR A 178 -6.01 -21.45 13.54
C TYR A 178 -4.71 -22.22 13.74
N ARG A 179 -4.64 -23.41 13.12
CA ARG A 179 -3.38 -24.08 12.82
C ARG A 179 -3.12 -23.90 11.33
N ALA A 180 -2.16 -23.06 10.97
CA ALA A 180 -1.92 -22.59 9.62
C ALA A 180 -0.45 -22.19 9.44
N ASP A 181 -0.04 -21.86 8.22
CA ASP A 181 1.27 -21.21 7.98
C ASP A 181 1.24 -19.73 8.37
N GLY A 182 0.05 -19.14 8.46
CA GLY A 182 -0.15 -17.76 8.89
C GLY A 182 -1.59 -17.29 8.75
N LEU A 183 -1.79 -16.00 9.02
CA LEU A 183 -3.07 -15.31 8.90
C LEU A 183 -2.85 -13.94 8.24
N VAL A 184 -3.60 -13.63 7.20
CA VAL A 184 -3.61 -12.34 6.49
C VAL A 184 -4.81 -11.54 6.93
N ILE A 185 -4.61 -10.32 7.40
CA ILE A 185 -5.68 -9.36 7.66
C ILE A 185 -5.53 -8.24 6.64
N ALA A 186 -6.49 -8.14 5.71
CA ALA A 186 -6.43 -7.25 4.56
C ALA A 186 -7.54 -6.20 4.57
N THR A 187 -7.21 -5.01 4.04
CA THR A 187 -8.20 -4.02 3.60
C THR A 187 -8.88 -4.51 2.32
N PRO A 188 -9.96 -3.88 1.87
CA PRO A 188 -10.50 -4.13 0.53
C PRO A 188 -9.49 -3.88 -0.59
N THR A 189 -8.61 -2.87 -0.46
CA THR A 189 -7.49 -2.64 -1.41
C THR A 189 -6.53 -3.83 -1.44
N GLY A 190 -6.16 -4.36 -0.27
CA GLY A 190 -5.28 -5.53 -0.12
C GLY A 190 -5.93 -6.87 -0.52
N SER A 191 -7.25 -6.91 -0.70
CA SER A 191 -7.94 -8.14 -1.13
C SER A 191 -7.44 -8.68 -2.48
N THR A 192 -6.86 -7.83 -3.30
CA THR A 192 -6.27 -8.19 -4.61
C THR A 192 -4.76 -8.45 -4.55
N ALA A 193 -4.15 -8.38 -3.36
CA ALA A 193 -2.74 -8.62 -3.11
C ALA A 193 -2.48 -10.02 -2.49
N TYR A 194 -1.81 -10.11 -1.36
CA TYR A 194 -1.46 -11.40 -0.76
C TYR A 194 -2.68 -12.18 -0.25
N SER A 195 -3.72 -11.49 0.21
CA SER A 195 -4.99 -12.13 0.59
C SER A 195 -5.59 -12.96 -0.55
N LEU A 196 -5.54 -12.44 -1.80
CA LEU A 196 -6.01 -13.19 -2.98
C LEU A 196 -5.20 -14.48 -3.19
N SER A 197 -3.88 -14.39 -3.10
CA SER A 197 -2.98 -15.56 -3.24
C SER A 197 -3.22 -16.61 -2.15
N ALA A 198 -3.65 -16.20 -0.96
CA ALA A 198 -4.02 -17.07 0.14
C ALA A 198 -5.47 -17.65 0.00
N GLY A 199 -6.19 -17.32 -1.07
CA GLY A 199 -7.57 -17.80 -1.32
C GLY A 199 -8.66 -16.89 -0.75
N GLY A 200 -8.34 -15.65 -0.42
CA GLY A 200 -9.31 -14.63 -0.01
C GLY A 200 -10.18 -14.14 -1.18
N PRO A 201 -11.37 -13.58 -0.90
CA PRO A 201 -12.24 -13.02 -1.92
C PRO A 201 -11.69 -11.70 -2.46
N ILE A 202 -12.06 -11.36 -3.70
CA ILE A 202 -11.89 -10.01 -4.24
C ILE A 202 -12.99 -9.13 -3.64
N ILE A 203 -12.59 -8.00 -3.05
CA ILE A 203 -13.49 -7.07 -2.38
C ILE A 203 -13.41 -5.71 -3.07
N ASP A 204 -14.59 -5.14 -3.38
CA ASP A 204 -14.66 -3.78 -3.93
C ASP A 204 -14.04 -2.79 -2.90
N PRO A 205 -13.08 -1.96 -3.32
CA PRO A 205 -12.40 -1.01 -2.43
C PRO A 205 -13.33 0.00 -1.72
N LYS A 206 -14.55 0.16 -2.20
CA LYS A 206 -15.57 1.03 -1.58
C LYS A 206 -16.24 0.42 -0.35
N LEU A 207 -16.04 -0.87 -0.09
CA LEU A 207 -16.63 -1.53 1.08
C LEU A 207 -15.85 -1.20 2.36
N SER A 208 -16.59 -0.97 3.44
CA SER A 208 -16.05 -0.73 4.78
C SER A 208 -15.92 -2.05 5.54
N CYS A 209 -14.85 -2.80 5.28
CA CYS A 209 -14.63 -4.11 5.90
C CYS A 209 -13.14 -4.47 6.00
N PHE A 210 -12.85 -5.53 6.76
CA PHE A 210 -11.58 -6.26 6.76
C PHE A 210 -11.80 -7.70 6.34
N CYS A 211 -10.84 -8.26 5.63
CA CYS A 211 -10.82 -9.68 5.28
C CYS A 211 -9.72 -10.39 6.06
N VAL A 212 -10.07 -11.46 6.77
CA VAL A 212 -9.12 -12.33 7.46
C VAL A 212 -9.03 -13.63 6.67
N THR A 213 -7.86 -13.92 6.11
CA THR A 213 -7.62 -15.08 5.25
C THR A 213 -6.54 -15.97 5.88
N PRO A 214 -6.83 -17.22 6.26
CA PRO A 214 -5.81 -18.15 6.73
C PRO A 214 -4.92 -18.63 5.57
N ILE A 215 -3.62 -18.74 5.83
CA ILE A 215 -2.63 -19.23 4.87
C ILE A 215 -2.43 -20.71 5.10
N CYS A 216 -2.74 -21.55 4.10
CA CYS A 216 -2.58 -23.01 4.15
C CYS A 216 -3.07 -23.63 5.48
N PRO A 217 -4.32 -23.40 5.90
CA PRO A 217 -4.82 -23.90 7.17
C PRO A 217 -4.86 -25.41 7.17
N HIS A 218 -4.53 -26.04 8.30
CA HIS A 218 -4.61 -27.48 8.48
C HIS A 218 -6.07 -28.00 8.42
N SER A 219 -7.02 -27.15 8.85
CA SER A 219 -8.45 -27.48 8.80
C SER A 219 -9.02 -27.26 7.39
N LEU A 220 -9.59 -28.29 6.79
CA LEU A 220 -10.21 -28.23 5.47
C LEU A 220 -11.49 -27.37 5.41
N ILE A 221 -12.09 -27.07 6.56
CA ILE A 221 -13.29 -26.23 6.66
C ILE A 221 -12.99 -24.76 6.93
N ALA A 222 -11.74 -24.38 7.19
CA ALA A 222 -11.36 -23.00 7.38
C ALA A 222 -11.68 -22.18 6.12
N ARG A 223 -12.29 -21.02 6.31
CA ARG A 223 -12.66 -20.10 5.23
C ARG A 223 -12.22 -18.69 5.59
N PRO A 224 -11.94 -17.83 4.60
CA PRO A 224 -11.80 -16.40 4.86
C PRO A 224 -13.05 -15.83 5.51
N LEU A 225 -12.84 -14.89 6.46
CA LEU A 225 -13.91 -14.20 7.18
C LEU A 225 -13.85 -12.71 6.85
N ILE A 226 -15.03 -12.09 6.71
CA ILE A 226 -15.17 -10.65 6.51
C ILE A 226 -15.75 -10.04 7.78
N PHE A 227 -15.10 -8.99 8.27
CA PHE A 227 -15.49 -8.22 9.44
C PHE A 227 -15.81 -6.78 9.04
N PRO A 228 -16.73 -6.10 9.74
CA PRO A 228 -16.89 -4.66 9.57
C PRO A 228 -15.57 -3.95 9.93
N ASP A 229 -15.27 -2.81 9.30
CA ASP A 229 -14.04 -2.06 9.58
C ASP A 229 -14.01 -1.39 10.96
N SER A 230 -15.13 -1.43 11.68
CA SER A 230 -15.23 -1.06 13.11
C SER A 230 -14.73 -2.16 14.06
N ALA A 231 -14.42 -3.37 13.55
CA ALA A 231 -13.90 -4.46 14.35
C ALA A 231 -12.53 -4.13 14.95
N VAL A 232 -12.27 -4.62 16.16
CA VAL A 232 -10.95 -4.66 16.79
C VAL A 232 -10.46 -6.08 16.72
N LEU A 233 -9.71 -6.40 15.66
CA LEU A 233 -9.18 -7.74 15.44
C LEU A 233 -7.89 -7.93 16.23
N GLU A 234 -7.84 -9.02 16.99
CA GLU A 234 -6.70 -9.39 17.82
C GLU A 234 -6.17 -10.74 17.37
N VAL A 235 -4.91 -10.78 16.92
CA VAL A 235 -4.22 -12.01 16.54
C VAL A 235 -3.14 -12.30 17.57
N LYS A 236 -3.40 -13.28 18.42
CA LYS A 236 -2.48 -13.69 19.49
C LYS A 236 -1.62 -14.87 19.05
N ASN A 237 -0.32 -14.79 19.33
CA ASN A 237 0.58 -15.94 19.20
C ASN A 237 0.38 -16.89 20.38
N ILE A 238 -0.23 -18.06 20.13
CA ILE A 238 -0.41 -19.14 21.11
C ILE A 238 0.47 -20.35 20.77
N CYS A 239 1.43 -20.22 19.85
CA CYS A 239 2.28 -21.30 19.37
C CYS A 239 3.40 -21.61 20.39
N VAL A 240 3.27 -22.71 21.10
CA VAL A 240 4.27 -23.15 22.10
C VAL A 240 5.57 -23.61 21.45
N ARG A 241 5.49 -24.18 20.25
CA ARG A 241 6.65 -24.74 19.52
C ARG A 241 7.50 -23.64 18.89
N GLU A 242 6.86 -22.70 18.21
CA GLU A 242 7.51 -21.53 17.58
C GLU A 242 7.21 -20.30 18.43
N LYS A 243 8.13 -19.99 19.35
CA LYS A 243 7.94 -18.91 20.33
C LYS A 243 7.95 -17.51 19.72
N VAL A 244 8.54 -17.35 18.53
CA VAL A 244 8.63 -16.08 17.82
C VAL A 244 8.01 -16.24 16.44
N LEU A 245 6.95 -15.51 16.19
CA LEU A 245 6.33 -15.34 14.87
C LEU A 245 6.68 -13.95 14.34
N HIS A 246 6.38 -13.71 13.07
CA HIS A 246 6.65 -12.44 12.44
C HIS A 246 5.34 -11.79 11.98
N LEU A 247 5.16 -10.54 12.40
CA LEU A 247 4.13 -9.65 11.86
C LEU A 247 4.75 -8.80 10.76
N THR A 248 4.27 -8.96 9.54
CA THR A 248 4.71 -8.17 8.38
C THR A 248 3.60 -7.23 7.94
N VAL A 249 3.95 -5.98 7.63
CA VAL A 249 3.02 -4.91 7.23
C VAL A 249 3.36 -4.47 5.80
N ASP A 250 2.41 -4.61 4.88
CA ASP A 250 2.56 -4.30 3.43
C ASP A 250 3.83 -4.94 2.81
N GLY A 251 4.21 -6.13 3.27
CA GLY A 251 5.35 -6.90 2.77
C GLY A 251 6.73 -6.28 3.03
N ARG A 252 6.85 -5.25 3.90
CA ARG A 252 8.11 -4.50 4.09
C ARG A 252 8.59 -4.43 5.52
N ALA A 253 7.75 -3.98 6.43
CA ALA A 253 8.12 -3.89 7.85
C ALA A 253 7.81 -5.22 8.53
N THR A 254 8.79 -5.81 9.17
CA THR A 254 8.65 -7.08 9.89
C THR A 254 9.01 -6.89 11.36
N PHE A 255 8.18 -7.44 12.23
CA PHE A 255 8.28 -7.28 13.68
C PHE A 255 8.08 -8.64 14.37
N ASP A 256 8.81 -8.88 15.43
CA ASP A 256 8.69 -10.11 16.21
C ASP A 256 7.43 -10.09 17.08
N LEU A 257 6.65 -11.16 16.98
CA LEU A 257 5.48 -11.45 17.79
C LEU A 257 5.79 -12.67 18.67
N TYR A 258 6.21 -12.42 19.90
CA TYR A 258 6.58 -13.48 20.85
C TYR A 258 5.37 -14.24 21.36
N PHE A 259 5.59 -15.43 21.90
CA PHE A 259 4.53 -16.21 22.54
C PHE A 259 3.76 -15.36 23.58
N GLY A 260 2.45 -15.34 23.45
CA GLY A 260 1.54 -14.54 24.29
C GLY A 260 1.36 -13.10 23.86
N ASP A 261 2.18 -12.56 22.94
CA ASP A 261 1.98 -11.24 22.34
C ASP A 261 0.75 -11.25 21.40
N THR A 262 0.15 -10.10 21.24
CA THR A 262 -1.04 -9.92 20.39
C THR A 262 -0.83 -8.80 19.38
N ALA A 263 -1.03 -9.09 18.11
CA ALA A 263 -1.19 -8.06 17.10
C ALA A 263 -2.64 -7.56 17.14
N ILE A 264 -2.83 -6.24 17.28
CA ILE A 264 -4.13 -5.57 17.31
C ILE A 264 -4.27 -4.80 16.02
N ILE A 265 -5.31 -5.12 15.26
CA ILE A 265 -5.57 -4.54 13.94
C ILE A 265 -6.93 -3.82 13.99
N THR A 266 -6.91 -2.54 13.67
CA THR A 266 -8.07 -1.66 13.63
C THR A 266 -8.07 -0.81 12.37
N ARG A 267 -9.17 -0.14 12.09
CA ARG A 267 -9.21 0.92 11.08
C ARG A 267 -8.31 2.07 11.50
N SER A 268 -7.47 2.51 10.59
CA SER A 268 -6.71 3.75 10.75
C SER A 268 -7.61 4.96 10.59
N ALA A 269 -7.33 6.04 11.34
CA ALA A 269 -7.90 7.36 11.06
C ALA A 269 -7.28 7.98 9.78
N LEU A 270 -6.11 7.48 9.36
CA LEU A 270 -5.44 7.91 8.13
C LEU A 270 -6.03 7.16 6.93
N GLN A 271 -6.16 7.84 5.80
CA GLN A 271 -6.60 7.30 4.52
C GLN A 271 -5.59 7.66 3.44
N ALA A 272 -5.26 6.71 2.57
CA ALA A 272 -4.44 7.01 1.39
C ALA A 272 -5.33 7.63 0.30
N LYS A 273 -4.88 8.74 -0.28
CA LYS A 273 -5.62 9.48 -1.31
C LYS A 273 -5.03 9.17 -2.69
N LEU A 274 -5.75 8.41 -3.50
CA LEU A 274 -5.39 8.15 -4.88
C LEU A 274 -6.08 9.19 -5.77
N LEU A 275 -5.31 9.99 -6.51
CA LEU A 275 -5.87 10.91 -7.49
C LEU A 275 -6.30 10.12 -8.73
N ARG A 276 -7.56 10.29 -9.13
CA ARG A 276 -8.18 9.62 -10.27
C ARG A 276 -8.61 10.64 -11.32
N ILE A 277 -8.28 10.34 -12.56
CA ILE A 277 -8.59 11.17 -13.74
C ILE A 277 -9.60 10.48 -14.65
N LYS A 278 -9.52 9.14 -14.68
CA LYS A 278 -10.41 8.32 -15.51
C LYS A 278 -11.60 7.83 -14.69
N ASN A 279 -12.74 7.69 -15.36
CA ASN A 279 -13.93 7.05 -14.77
C ASN A 279 -13.89 5.53 -14.87
N ASP A 280 -12.67 4.94 -14.90
CA ASP A 280 -12.51 3.50 -14.92
C ASP A 280 -12.99 2.89 -13.59
N ASP A 281 -13.84 1.87 -13.72
CA ASP A 281 -14.33 1.15 -12.55
C ASP A 281 -13.33 0.05 -12.11
N PHE A 282 -13.44 -0.34 -10.86
CA PHE A 282 -12.66 -1.44 -10.28
C PHE A 282 -12.79 -2.73 -11.07
N TYR A 283 -13.98 -2.98 -11.62
CA TYR A 283 -14.31 -4.21 -12.35
C TYR A 283 -13.62 -4.28 -13.72
N SER A 284 -13.35 -3.15 -14.36
CA SER A 284 -12.56 -3.12 -15.61
C SER A 284 -11.16 -3.67 -15.37
N LYS A 285 -10.53 -3.30 -14.25
CA LYS A 285 -9.20 -3.80 -13.85
C LYS A 285 -9.22 -5.31 -13.53
N ILE A 286 -10.30 -5.81 -12.91
CA ILE A 286 -10.49 -7.25 -12.68
C ILE A 286 -10.55 -8.01 -14.00
N ARG A 287 -11.37 -7.55 -14.96
CA ARG A 287 -11.49 -8.16 -16.30
C ARG A 287 -10.17 -8.19 -17.05
N MET A 288 -9.41 -7.07 -17.05
CA MET A 288 -8.10 -7.00 -17.70
C MET A 288 -7.10 -8.00 -17.12
N LYS A 289 -7.16 -8.29 -15.83
CA LYS A 289 -6.28 -9.26 -15.17
C LYS A 289 -6.75 -10.72 -15.32
N LYS A 290 -7.85 -10.96 -16.00
CA LYS A 290 -8.42 -12.30 -16.25
C LYS A 290 -8.67 -13.12 -14.97
N PHE A 291 -9.15 -12.49 -13.90
CA PHE A 291 -9.56 -13.21 -12.69
C PHE A 291 -10.99 -13.76 -12.79
N VAL A 292 -11.75 -13.33 -13.79
CA VAL A 292 -13.12 -13.75 -14.06
C VAL A 292 -13.27 -14.03 -15.54
#